data_6ccbb97e218735e2af9e7a5413faccea
#
_entry.id   6ccbb97e218735e2af9e7a5413faccea
#
_cell.length_a   1.000
_cell.length_b   1.000
_cell.length_c   1.000
_cell.angle_alpha   90.00
_cell.angle_beta   90.00
_cell.angle_gamma   90.00
#
_symmetry.space_group_name_H-M   'P 1'
#
loop_
_entity.id
_entity.type
_entity.pdbx_description
1 polymer ?
#
loop_
_entity_poly.entity_id
_entity_poly.type
_entity_poly.pdbx_seq_one_letter_code
_entity_poly.pdbx_strand_id
1 'polypeptide(L)'
;MTTVSLLMLALVHAIEAGEIEAGDNALAGQLMRNYLEFSDGGDQKFKLKPVKDDRNSYAKLFGPEDQFNEKSKITANYRYFRERLRKVEFDAKTLWDDGISNLEVMLLDLEKQDNPQRIFESLNSTGLALKESDKIRNFILMDMPQ
;
A
#
# COMPACT_ATOMS: atom_id res chain seq x y z
N MET A 1 -4.80 1.14 -1.82
CA MET A 1 -3.56 0.75 -2.58
C MET A 1 -2.29 0.78 -1.72
N THR A 2 -2.02 1.83 -0.94
CA THR A 2 -0.80 1.92 -0.10
C THR A 2 -0.62 0.72 0.83
N THR A 3 -1.67 0.31 1.53
CA THR A 3 -1.64 -0.86 2.44
C THR A 3 -1.22 -2.15 1.73
N VAL A 4 -1.78 -2.40 0.54
CA VAL A 4 -1.46 -3.60 -0.26
C VAL A 4 0.00 -3.56 -0.74
N SER A 5 0.47 -2.40 -1.19
CA SER A 5 1.89 -2.24 -1.59
C SER A 5 2.85 -2.45 -0.41
N LEU A 6 2.49 -1.97 0.79
CA LEU A 6 3.29 -2.21 2.01
C LEU A 6 3.32 -3.68 2.39
N LEU A 7 2.19 -4.38 2.26
CA LEU A 7 2.13 -5.83 2.51
C LEU A 7 3.01 -6.59 1.50
N MET A 8 2.92 -6.27 0.21
CA MET A 8 3.76 -6.89 -0.82
C MET A 8 5.25 -6.63 -0.59
N LEU A 9 5.63 -5.39 -0.24
CA LEU A 9 7.01 -5.05 0.07
C LEU A 9 7.52 -5.78 1.31
N ALA A 10 6.70 -5.86 2.36
CA ALA A 10 7.02 -6.62 3.57
C ALA A 10 7.20 -8.12 3.26
N LEU A 11 6.38 -8.67 2.37
CA LEU A 11 6.49 -10.06 1.92
C LEU A 11 7.79 -10.31 1.14
N VAL A 12 8.15 -9.44 0.21
CA VAL A 12 9.43 -9.52 -0.51
C VAL A 12 10.60 -9.54 0.46
N HIS A 13 10.67 -8.56 1.36
CA HIS A 13 11.76 -8.49 2.33
C HIS A 13 11.76 -9.63 3.33
N ALA A 14 10.61 -10.18 3.70
CA ALA A 14 10.52 -11.36 4.57
C ALA A 14 11.08 -12.61 3.89
N ILE A 15 10.81 -12.79 2.58
CA ILE A 15 11.38 -13.87 1.78
C ILE A 15 12.91 -13.72 1.70
N GLU A 16 13.39 -12.53 1.34
CA GLU A 16 14.82 -12.25 1.17
C GLU A 16 15.61 -12.41 2.49
N ALA A 17 14.99 -12.08 3.62
CA ALA A 17 15.57 -12.26 4.95
C ALA A 17 15.42 -13.67 5.52
N GLY A 18 14.72 -14.58 4.82
CA GLY A 18 14.46 -15.94 5.33
C GLY A 18 13.52 -16.00 6.54
N GLU A 19 12.68 -14.97 6.73
CA GLU A 19 11.70 -14.89 7.82
C GLU A 19 10.42 -15.66 7.52
N ILE A 20 10.18 -15.98 6.26
CA ILE A 20 9.08 -16.82 5.75
C ILE A 20 9.63 -17.69 4.63
N GLU A 21 9.14 -18.93 4.53
CA GLU A 21 9.48 -19.78 3.38
C GLU A 21 8.87 -19.20 2.11
N ALA A 22 9.65 -19.19 1.02
CA ALA A 22 9.23 -18.59 -0.23
C ALA A 22 8.11 -19.40 -0.92
N GLY A 23 8.22 -20.72 -0.89
CA GLY A 23 7.37 -21.64 -1.68
C GLY A 23 7.66 -21.59 -3.18
N ASP A 24 8.15 -20.45 -3.67
CA ASP A 24 8.64 -20.20 -5.02
C ASP A 24 9.80 -19.19 -4.97
N ASN A 25 10.98 -19.60 -5.38
CA ASN A 25 12.20 -18.79 -5.34
C ASN A 25 12.13 -17.54 -6.25
N ALA A 26 11.26 -17.54 -7.26
CA ALA A 26 11.10 -16.41 -8.17
C ALA A 26 10.11 -15.36 -7.63
N LEU A 27 9.30 -15.70 -6.62
CA LEU A 27 8.17 -14.88 -6.17
C LEU A 27 8.60 -13.46 -5.75
N ALA A 28 9.61 -13.31 -4.91
CA ALA A 28 10.08 -12.01 -4.45
C ALA A 28 10.46 -11.09 -5.62
N GLY A 29 11.25 -11.60 -6.56
CA GLY A 29 11.63 -10.86 -7.76
C GLY A 29 10.45 -10.52 -8.68
N GLN A 30 9.47 -11.39 -8.80
CA GLN A 30 8.25 -11.14 -9.58
C GLN A 30 7.40 -10.04 -8.94
N LEU A 31 7.19 -10.09 -7.62
CA LEU A 31 6.45 -9.07 -6.89
C LEU A 31 7.11 -7.70 -7.03
N MET A 32 8.42 -7.63 -6.87
CA MET A 32 9.16 -6.38 -7.01
C MET A 32 8.97 -5.77 -8.40
N ARG A 33 9.24 -6.52 -9.47
CA ARG A 33 9.14 -6.04 -10.85
C ARG A 33 7.72 -5.75 -11.31
N ASN A 34 6.76 -6.60 -10.92
CA ASN A 34 5.40 -6.49 -11.47
C ASN A 34 4.55 -5.46 -10.73
N TYR A 35 4.81 -5.22 -9.44
CA TYR A 35 3.90 -4.43 -8.60
C TYR A 35 4.55 -3.26 -7.86
N LEU A 36 5.85 -3.29 -7.58
CA LEU A 36 6.49 -2.34 -6.68
C LEU A 36 7.41 -1.34 -7.38
N GLU A 37 8.28 -1.80 -8.28
CA GLU A 37 9.24 -0.95 -8.97
C GLU A 37 9.08 -1.02 -10.49
N PHE A 38 9.45 0.07 -11.19
CA PHE A 38 9.63 0.06 -12.63
C PHE A 38 11.04 -0.44 -13.00
N SER A 39 11.13 -1.21 -14.09
CA SER A 39 12.39 -1.85 -14.51
C SER A 39 13.45 -0.86 -15.04
N ASP A 40 13.03 0.28 -15.52
CA ASP A 40 13.87 1.25 -16.26
C ASP A 40 14.48 2.35 -15.38
N GLY A 41 14.23 2.34 -14.06
CA GLY A 41 14.93 3.20 -13.10
C GLY A 41 14.84 4.72 -13.36
N GLY A 42 13.83 5.16 -14.15
CA GLY A 42 13.59 6.56 -14.44
C GLY A 42 13.16 7.38 -13.21
N ASP A 43 12.77 8.64 -13.43
CA ASP A 43 12.31 9.57 -12.37
C ASP A 43 11.15 9.00 -11.52
N GLN A 44 10.51 7.93 -11.98
CA GLN A 44 9.45 7.21 -11.30
C GLN A 44 9.87 5.78 -10.99
N LYS A 45 10.79 5.62 -10.04
CA LYS A 45 11.25 4.30 -9.64
C LYS A 45 10.12 3.42 -9.08
N PHE A 46 9.18 3.99 -8.33
CA PHE A 46 8.12 3.24 -7.65
C PHE A 46 6.79 3.33 -8.39
N LYS A 47 6.08 2.20 -8.51
CA LYS A 47 4.76 2.14 -9.15
C LYS A 47 3.67 2.82 -8.34
N LEU A 48 3.76 2.79 -7.00
CA LEU A 48 2.89 3.56 -6.13
C LEU A 48 3.49 4.93 -5.83
N LYS A 49 2.68 5.98 -5.98
CA LYS A 49 2.98 7.34 -5.51
C LYS A 49 2.09 7.69 -4.32
N PRO A 50 2.56 7.52 -3.09
CA PRO A 50 1.82 7.98 -1.92
C PRO A 50 1.65 9.51 -1.93
N VAL A 51 0.76 10.01 -1.08
CA VAL A 51 0.64 11.46 -0.84
C VAL A 51 1.98 12.07 -0.45
N LYS A 52 2.14 13.37 -0.70
CA LYS A 52 3.43 14.07 -0.62
C LYS A 52 4.20 13.80 0.67
N ASP A 53 3.51 13.82 1.81
CA ASP A 53 4.14 13.65 3.14
C ASP A 53 4.64 12.22 3.39
N ASP A 54 3.99 11.23 2.78
CA ASP A 54 4.34 9.81 2.91
C ASP A 54 5.37 9.33 1.91
N ARG A 55 5.57 10.07 0.81
CA ARG A 55 6.40 9.64 -0.33
C ARG A 55 7.84 9.33 0.07
N ASN A 56 8.47 10.20 0.85
CA ASN A 56 9.83 10.01 1.31
C ASN A 56 9.96 8.80 2.26
N SER A 57 9.01 8.64 3.18
CA SER A 57 8.99 7.50 4.09
C SER A 57 8.78 6.17 3.35
N TYR A 58 7.91 6.16 2.33
CA TYR A 58 7.69 5.00 1.47
C TYR A 58 8.96 4.63 0.68
N ALA A 59 9.61 5.61 0.05
CA ALA A 59 10.83 5.38 -0.71
C ALA A 59 11.97 4.80 0.16
N LYS A 60 12.09 5.24 1.40
CA LYS A 60 13.09 4.73 2.34
C LYS A 60 12.92 3.26 2.68
N LEU A 61 11.71 2.71 2.61
CA LEU A 61 11.47 1.28 2.88
C LEU A 61 12.12 0.34 1.86
N PHE A 62 12.52 0.85 0.69
CA PHE A 62 13.26 0.09 -0.33
C PHE A 62 14.78 0.11 -0.11
N GLY A 63 15.24 0.84 0.87
CA GLY A 63 16.64 0.94 1.28
C GLY A 63 16.94 0.24 2.60
N PRO A 64 18.09 0.50 3.18
CA PRO A 64 18.51 -0.11 4.45
C PRO A 64 17.62 0.35 5.62
N GLU A 65 17.39 -0.57 6.57
CA GLU A 65 16.45 -0.36 7.69
C GLU A 65 16.85 0.78 8.64
N ASP A 66 18.14 1.08 8.74
CA ASP A 66 18.65 2.19 9.56
C ASP A 66 18.25 3.59 9.05
N GLN A 67 17.78 3.67 7.80
CA GLN A 67 17.29 4.90 7.18
C GLN A 67 15.77 5.06 7.30
N PHE A 68 15.06 4.10 7.85
CA PHE A 68 13.61 4.16 7.97
C PHE A 68 13.16 5.33 8.84
N ASN A 69 12.06 5.97 8.43
CA ASN A 69 11.42 7.01 9.24
C ASN A 69 10.47 6.38 10.26
N GLU A 70 10.97 6.07 11.45
CA GLU A 70 10.21 5.39 12.50
C GLU A 70 9.01 6.21 13.03
N LYS A 71 8.95 7.52 12.74
CA LYS A 71 7.80 8.36 13.11
C LYS A 71 6.67 8.29 12.10
N SER A 72 6.89 7.68 10.93
CA SER A 72 5.90 7.59 9.87
C SER A 72 4.94 6.42 10.10
N LYS A 73 3.64 6.65 9.84
CA LYS A 73 2.63 5.59 9.81
C LYS A 73 2.91 4.55 8.70
N ILE A 74 3.56 4.97 7.61
CA ILE A 74 4.01 4.08 6.54
C ILE A 74 4.96 3.03 7.11
N THR A 75 5.99 3.46 7.84
CA THR A 75 6.97 2.56 8.47
C THR A 75 6.30 1.67 9.52
N ALA A 76 5.44 2.23 10.36
CA ALA A 76 4.72 1.46 11.38
C ALA A 76 3.87 0.34 10.76
N ASN A 77 3.14 0.62 9.68
CA ASN A 77 2.33 -0.38 8.96
C ASN A 77 3.21 -1.44 8.29
N TYR A 78 4.33 -1.05 7.67
CA TYR A 78 5.29 -1.98 7.10
C TYR A 78 5.85 -2.94 8.17
N ARG A 79 6.29 -2.41 9.32
CA ARG A 79 6.80 -3.22 10.44
C ARG A 79 5.73 -4.15 11.02
N TYR A 80 4.49 -3.70 11.10
CA TYR A 80 3.37 -4.55 11.50
C TYR A 80 3.24 -5.76 10.58
N PHE A 81 3.28 -5.55 9.25
CA PHE A 81 3.21 -6.67 8.30
C PHE A 81 4.42 -7.60 8.43
N ARG A 82 5.65 -7.06 8.58
CA ARG A 82 6.85 -7.88 8.81
C ARG A 82 6.71 -8.77 10.06
N GLU A 83 6.23 -8.22 11.16
CA GLU A 83 6.01 -8.96 12.38
C GLU A 83 4.94 -10.05 12.23
N ARG A 84 3.86 -9.76 11.51
CA ARG A 84 2.80 -10.74 11.25
C ARG A 84 3.29 -11.88 10.36
N LEU A 85 4.06 -11.59 9.33
CA LEU A 85 4.62 -12.59 8.42
C LEU A 85 5.56 -13.58 9.11
N ARG A 86 6.29 -13.16 10.14
CA ARG A 86 7.14 -14.06 10.95
C ARG A 86 6.35 -15.11 11.76
N LYS A 87 5.05 -14.91 11.92
CA LYS A 87 4.18 -15.74 12.78
C LYS A 87 3.25 -16.67 11.99
N VAL A 88 3.28 -16.61 10.66
CA VAL A 88 2.44 -17.48 9.83
C VAL A 88 3.08 -18.86 9.69
N GLU A 89 2.23 -19.89 9.55
CA GLU A 89 2.63 -21.30 9.42
C GLU A 89 2.60 -21.78 7.96
N PHE A 90 2.28 -20.91 7.01
CA PHE A 90 2.25 -21.18 5.58
C PHE A 90 3.35 -20.38 4.85
N ASP A 91 3.72 -20.81 3.65
CA ASP A 91 4.71 -20.12 2.84
C ASP A 91 4.18 -18.87 2.13
N ALA A 92 5.10 -18.06 1.61
CA ALA A 92 4.77 -16.82 0.92
C ALA A 92 3.96 -17.03 -0.36
N LYS A 93 4.19 -18.15 -1.06
CA LYS A 93 3.45 -18.50 -2.28
C LYS A 93 1.97 -18.76 -1.96
N THR A 94 1.68 -19.46 -0.90
CA THR A 94 0.31 -19.68 -0.42
C THR A 94 -0.38 -18.36 -0.06
N LEU A 95 0.31 -17.45 0.65
CA LEU A 95 -0.23 -16.14 0.94
C LEU A 95 -0.52 -15.33 -0.33
N TRP A 96 0.35 -15.44 -1.32
CA TRP A 96 0.15 -14.79 -2.62
C TRP A 96 -1.04 -15.39 -3.37
N ASP A 97 -1.05 -16.69 -3.60
CA ASP A 97 -2.04 -17.37 -4.44
C ASP A 97 -3.46 -17.33 -3.84
N ASP A 98 -3.57 -17.60 -2.54
CA ASP A 98 -4.87 -17.73 -1.87
C ASP A 98 -5.37 -16.42 -1.22
N GLY A 99 -4.49 -15.44 -1.08
CA GLY A 99 -4.81 -14.18 -0.43
C GLY A 99 -4.61 -12.97 -1.34
N ILE A 100 -3.37 -12.52 -1.50
CA ILE A 100 -3.08 -11.20 -2.08
C ILE A 100 -3.50 -11.11 -3.55
N SER A 101 -3.25 -12.14 -4.36
CA SER A 101 -3.62 -12.16 -5.79
C SER A 101 -5.13 -12.15 -6.04
N ASN A 102 -5.93 -12.53 -5.04
CA ASN A 102 -7.39 -12.52 -5.10
C ASN A 102 -8.01 -11.19 -4.66
N LEU A 103 -7.20 -10.20 -4.26
CA LEU A 103 -7.70 -8.87 -3.93
C LEU A 103 -8.16 -8.15 -5.19
N GLU A 104 -9.43 -7.81 -5.26
CA GLU A 104 -10.01 -7.07 -6.36
C GLU A 104 -10.06 -5.57 -6.04
N VAL A 105 -9.74 -4.75 -7.02
CA VAL A 105 -9.81 -3.29 -6.95
C VAL A 105 -10.76 -2.79 -8.02
N MET A 106 -11.79 -2.05 -7.62
CA MET A 106 -12.68 -1.38 -8.54
C MET A 106 -12.12 0.01 -8.87
N LEU A 107 -11.86 0.26 -10.15
CA LEU A 107 -11.51 1.58 -10.66
C LEU A 107 -12.79 2.30 -11.06
N LEU A 108 -13.00 3.49 -10.51
CA LEU A 108 -14.08 4.39 -10.89
C LEU A 108 -13.49 5.60 -11.59
N ASP A 109 -13.76 5.72 -12.89
CA ASP A 109 -13.43 6.91 -13.65
C ASP A 109 -14.49 7.98 -13.39
N LEU A 110 -14.06 9.13 -12.89
CA LEU A 110 -14.96 10.26 -12.62
C LEU A 110 -15.06 11.16 -13.84
N GLU A 111 -16.28 11.52 -14.20
CA GLU A 111 -16.53 12.53 -15.24
C GLU A 111 -16.39 13.95 -14.65
N LYS A 112 -16.27 14.97 -15.52
CA LYS A 112 -16.08 16.36 -15.09
C LYS A 112 -17.22 16.90 -14.21
N GLN A 113 -18.41 16.34 -14.35
CA GLN A 113 -19.61 16.70 -13.59
C GLN A 113 -19.74 15.95 -12.26
N ASP A 114 -18.94 14.90 -12.05
CA ASP A 114 -18.99 14.11 -10.84
C ASP A 114 -18.37 14.89 -9.67
N ASN A 115 -18.98 14.76 -8.50
CA ASN A 115 -18.40 15.28 -7.27
C ASN A 115 -17.61 14.18 -6.56
N PRO A 116 -16.25 14.22 -6.62
CA PRO A 116 -15.41 13.18 -6.05
C PRO A 116 -15.63 12.97 -4.55
N GLN A 117 -15.91 14.07 -3.82
CA GLN A 117 -16.13 14.03 -2.38
C GLN A 117 -17.40 13.26 -2.03
N ARG A 118 -18.50 13.51 -2.73
CA ARG A 118 -19.77 12.79 -2.51
C ARG A 118 -19.63 11.30 -2.81
N ILE A 119 -18.95 10.96 -3.91
CA ILE A 119 -18.70 9.57 -4.28
C ILE A 119 -17.85 8.88 -3.21
N PHE A 120 -16.77 9.55 -2.75
CA PHE A 120 -15.93 9.04 -1.67
C PHE A 120 -16.71 8.81 -0.38
N GLU A 121 -17.55 9.75 0.05
CA GLU A 121 -18.40 9.62 1.23
C GLU A 121 -19.41 8.48 1.09
N SER A 122 -20.05 8.37 -0.05
CA SER A 122 -21.03 7.30 -0.33
C SER A 122 -20.38 5.92 -0.25
N LEU A 123 -19.20 5.75 -0.85
CA LEU A 123 -18.47 4.48 -0.84
C LEU A 123 -17.92 4.13 0.56
N ASN A 124 -17.51 5.13 1.34
CA ASN A 124 -16.99 4.91 2.69
C ASN A 124 -18.09 4.81 3.77
N SER A 125 -19.33 5.20 3.46
CA SER A 125 -20.44 5.09 4.40
C SER A 125 -20.82 3.65 4.76
N THR A 126 -20.40 2.69 3.96
CA THR A 126 -20.61 1.25 4.17
C THR A 126 -19.52 0.59 5.02
N GLY A 127 -18.44 1.33 5.34
CA GLY A 127 -17.29 0.88 6.14
C GLY A 127 -17.24 1.50 7.54
N LEU A 128 -16.04 1.73 8.05
CA LEU A 128 -15.82 2.47 9.29
C LEU A 128 -16.36 3.89 9.13
N ALA A 129 -17.28 4.29 10.01
CA ALA A 129 -17.85 5.62 10.00
C ALA A 129 -16.74 6.69 10.03
N LEU A 130 -16.77 7.62 9.08
CA LEU A 130 -15.88 8.77 9.07
C LEU A 130 -16.04 9.54 10.39
N LYS A 131 -14.93 9.97 10.99
CA LYS A 131 -14.96 10.85 12.15
C LYS A 131 -15.66 12.15 11.77
N GLU A 132 -16.33 12.78 12.72
CA GLU A 132 -17.00 14.07 12.48
C GLU A 132 -16.06 15.13 11.91
N SER A 133 -14.79 15.13 12.34
CA SER A 133 -13.74 15.99 11.79
C SER A 133 -13.49 15.74 10.29
N ASP A 134 -13.56 14.49 9.84
CA ASP A 134 -13.35 14.14 8.43
C ASP A 134 -14.55 14.54 7.58
N LYS A 135 -15.77 14.41 8.13
CA LYS A 135 -16.99 14.86 7.48
C LYS A 135 -17.01 16.38 7.29
N ILE A 136 -16.64 17.14 8.33
CA ILE A 136 -16.54 18.60 8.27
C ILE A 136 -15.48 19.03 7.24
N ARG A 137 -14.31 18.39 7.26
CA ARG A 137 -13.24 18.65 6.30
C ARG A 137 -13.71 18.40 4.87
N ASN A 138 -14.38 17.28 4.61
CA ASN A 138 -14.91 16.95 3.30
C ASN A 138 -15.97 17.94 2.85
N PHE A 139 -16.87 18.36 3.76
CA PHE A 139 -17.89 19.37 3.48
C PHE A 139 -17.26 20.71 3.05
N ILE A 140 -16.23 21.17 3.77
CA ILE A 140 -15.50 22.41 3.42
C ILE A 140 -14.84 22.28 2.04
N LEU A 141 -14.28 21.11 1.71
CA LEU A 141 -13.62 20.89 0.43
C LEU A 141 -14.58 20.76 -0.76
N MET A 142 -15.86 20.43 -0.50
CA MET A 142 -16.88 20.39 -1.56
C MET A 142 -17.20 21.77 -2.16
N ASP A 143 -17.11 22.83 -1.35
CA ASP A 143 -17.48 24.18 -1.73
C ASP A 143 -16.28 25.03 -2.21
N MET A 144 -15.06 24.46 -2.26
CA MET A 144 -13.90 25.15 -2.80
C MET A 144 -13.86 25.01 -4.34
N PRO A 145 -13.85 26.12 -5.10
CA PRO A 145 -13.61 26.07 -6.53
C PRO A 145 -12.21 25.53 -6.82
N GLN A 146 -12.14 24.56 -7.72
CA GLN A 146 -10.87 24.00 -8.22
C GLN A 146 -10.20 24.94 -9.23
#